data_bf87e92b840ad77455ff56d949564f77
#
_entry.id   bf87e92b840ad77455ff56d949564f77
#
_cell.length_a   1.000
_cell.length_b   1.000
_cell.length_c   1.000
_cell.angle_alpha   90.00
_cell.angle_beta   90.00
_cell.angle_gamma   90.00
#
_symmetry.space_group_name_H-M   'P 1'
#
loop_
_entity.id
_entity.type
_entity.pdbx_description
1 polymer ?
#
loop_
_entity_poly.entity_id
_entity_poly.type
_entity_poly.pdbx_seq_one_letter_code
_entity_poly.pdbx_strand_id
1 'polypeptide(L)'
;MAIEVDVEADVARVVRSSVSVKLPRDAAFRLFTERMGSWWPLATHSVFHAEAVAVTIEPVVGGRVYEATADGRTSDWGTITEWQPGERLAMTWHPGDESDLATLVEVTFSEASDGGTHVDLLHTGWAVHGADAAARAADYQQGWPVLLEGFAKAA
;
A
#
# COMPACT_ATOMS: atom_id res chain seq x y z
N MET A 1 4.73 25.72 20.26
CA MET A 1 6.00 25.08 19.90
C MET A 1 5.86 24.48 18.50
N ALA A 2 6.70 24.90 17.60
CA ALA A 2 6.68 24.33 16.25
C ALA A 2 7.15 22.88 16.30
N ILE A 3 6.44 21.98 15.62
CA ILE A 3 6.88 20.60 15.46
C ILE A 3 7.92 20.61 14.32
N GLU A 4 9.15 20.37 14.68
CA GLU A 4 10.18 20.19 13.66
C GLU A 4 10.06 18.80 13.06
N VAL A 5 9.92 18.73 11.74
CA VAL A 5 10.02 17.49 11.01
C VAL A 5 11.49 17.14 10.87
N ASP A 6 11.92 16.05 11.46
CA ASP A 6 13.28 15.54 11.30
C ASP A 6 13.40 14.82 9.95
N VAL A 7 13.84 15.56 8.93
CA VAL A 7 13.96 15.05 7.57
C VAL A 7 14.98 13.91 7.48
N GLU A 8 16.07 13.96 8.23
CA GLU A 8 17.06 12.89 8.25
C GLU A 8 16.48 11.61 8.86
N ALA A 9 15.75 11.72 9.97
CA ALA A 9 15.09 10.59 10.59
C ALA A 9 13.98 10.01 9.70
N ASP A 10 13.23 10.85 8.98
CA ASP A 10 12.20 10.40 8.05
C ASP A 10 12.82 9.65 6.86
N VAL A 11 13.90 10.15 6.29
CA VAL A 11 14.66 9.45 5.23
C VAL A 11 15.21 8.13 5.74
N ALA A 12 15.70 8.08 6.98
CA ALA A 12 16.21 6.84 7.60
C ALA A 12 15.09 5.82 7.87
N ARG A 13 13.85 6.25 8.04
CA ARG A 13 12.67 5.38 8.27
C ARG A 13 11.98 5.00 6.97
N VAL A 14 12.74 4.72 5.95
CA VAL A 14 12.17 4.21 4.70
C VAL A 14 11.85 2.73 4.87
N VAL A 15 10.59 2.37 4.66
CA VAL A 15 10.16 0.97 4.64
C VAL A 15 10.20 0.48 3.20
N ARG A 16 10.91 -0.62 2.96
CA ARG A 16 11.03 -1.24 1.65
C ARG A 16 10.65 -2.70 1.73
N SER A 17 9.95 -3.17 0.72
CA SER A 17 9.66 -4.59 0.55
C SER A 17 9.55 -4.89 -0.93
N SER A 18 9.97 -6.07 -1.36
CA SER A 18 9.92 -6.45 -2.76
C SER A 18 9.60 -7.92 -2.92
N VAL A 19 9.06 -8.27 -4.09
CA VAL A 19 8.75 -9.64 -4.46
C VAL A 19 8.84 -9.77 -5.97
N SER A 20 9.18 -10.97 -6.45
CA SER A 20 9.15 -11.28 -7.87
C SER A 20 8.04 -12.28 -8.16
N VAL A 21 7.31 -12.05 -9.23
CA VAL A 21 6.21 -12.91 -9.67
C VAL A 21 6.40 -13.31 -11.13
N LYS A 22 5.75 -14.37 -11.56
CA LYS A 22 5.88 -14.88 -12.92
C LYS A 22 4.98 -14.16 -13.93
N LEU A 23 4.00 -13.39 -13.46
CA LEU A 23 3.11 -12.65 -14.33
C LEU A 23 3.84 -11.53 -15.06
N PRO A 24 3.48 -11.24 -16.33
CA PRO A 24 3.94 -10.03 -17.02
C PRO A 24 3.49 -8.76 -16.27
N ARG A 25 4.18 -7.64 -16.51
CA ARG A 25 3.93 -6.38 -15.78
C ARG A 25 2.47 -5.94 -15.77
N ASP A 26 1.78 -5.99 -16.90
CA ASP A 26 0.38 -5.57 -16.98
C ASP A 26 -0.53 -6.44 -16.09
N ALA A 27 -0.32 -7.75 -16.13
CA ALA A 27 -1.09 -8.68 -15.33
C ALA A 27 -0.76 -8.56 -13.84
N ALA A 28 0.52 -8.38 -13.50
CA ALA A 28 0.95 -8.14 -12.12
C ALA A 28 0.36 -6.84 -11.56
N PHE A 29 0.37 -5.78 -12.35
CA PHE A 29 -0.23 -4.49 -11.97
C PHE A 29 -1.73 -4.63 -11.70
N ARG A 30 -2.46 -5.32 -12.58
CA ARG A 30 -3.90 -5.55 -12.41
C ARG A 30 -4.23 -6.41 -11.19
N LEU A 31 -3.45 -7.45 -10.95
CA LEU A 31 -3.63 -8.27 -9.76
C LEU A 31 -3.43 -7.44 -8.48
N PHE A 32 -2.37 -6.61 -8.47
CA PHE A 32 -2.07 -5.75 -7.32
C PHE A 32 -3.19 -4.74 -7.07
N THR A 33 -3.74 -4.13 -8.11
CA THR A 33 -4.69 -3.02 -8.04
C THR A 33 -6.16 -3.49 -8.12
N GLU A 34 -6.62 -3.84 -9.29
CA GLU A 34 -8.03 -4.18 -9.53
C GLU A 34 -8.50 -5.39 -8.74
N ARG A 35 -7.59 -6.33 -8.48
CA ARG A 35 -7.86 -7.57 -7.77
C ARG A 35 -7.25 -7.62 -6.37
N MET A 36 -6.98 -6.47 -5.79
CA MET A 36 -6.39 -6.41 -4.44
C MET A 36 -7.22 -7.23 -3.43
N GLY A 37 -8.53 -7.19 -3.54
CA GLY A 37 -9.43 -7.97 -2.66
C GLY A 37 -9.25 -9.47 -2.74
N SER A 38 -8.63 -10.02 -3.80
CA SER A 38 -8.40 -11.45 -3.94
C SER A 38 -7.20 -11.97 -3.13
N TRP A 39 -6.28 -11.10 -2.74
CA TRP A 39 -5.07 -11.50 -2.02
C TRP A 39 -4.82 -10.73 -0.71
N TRP A 40 -5.47 -9.60 -0.50
CA TRP A 40 -5.33 -8.82 0.72
C TRP A 40 -6.08 -9.49 1.87
N PRO A 41 -5.42 -9.75 3.02
CA PRO A 41 -6.06 -10.43 4.15
C PRO A 41 -6.95 -9.46 4.95
N LEU A 42 -8.15 -9.18 4.45
CA LEU A 42 -9.06 -8.18 5.02
C LEU A 42 -9.44 -8.46 6.47
N ALA A 43 -9.61 -9.72 6.86
CA ALA A 43 -10.03 -10.04 8.22
C ALA A 43 -9.04 -9.58 9.30
N THR A 44 -7.76 -9.48 8.95
CA THR A 44 -6.69 -9.12 9.89
C THR A 44 -6.03 -7.77 9.58
N HIS A 45 -6.10 -7.31 8.32
CA HIS A 45 -5.40 -6.11 7.83
C HIS A 45 -6.37 -5.12 7.22
N SER A 46 -7.39 -4.74 7.98
CA SER A 46 -8.38 -3.74 7.58
C SER A 46 -8.90 -3.00 8.81
N VAL A 47 -9.65 -1.92 8.57
CA VAL A 47 -10.28 -1.15 9.65
C VAL A 47 -11.46 -1.90 10.26
N PHE A 48 -12.29 -2.53 9.41
CA PHE A 48 -13.48 -3.26 9.84
C PHE A 48 -13.21 -4.74 10.19
N HIS A 49 -11.96 -5.21 10.05
CA HIS A 49 -11.55 -6.58 10.35
C HIS A 49 -12.47 -7.64 9.67
N ALA A 50 -13.06 -8.54 10.45
CA ALA A 50 -13.89 -9.61 9.91
C ALA A 50 -15.14 -9.13 9.15
N GLU A 51 -15.57 -7.90 9.34
CA GLU A 51 -16.71 -7.32 8.63
C GLU A 51 -16.34 -6.76 7.24
N ALA A 52 -15.07 -6.55 6.97
CA ALA A 52 -14.61 -6.09 5.67
C ALA A 52 -14.77 -7.19 4.63
N VAL A 53 -15.45 -6.89 3.52
CA VAL A 53 -15.70 -7.85 2.45
C VAL A 53 -15.03 -7.48 1.13
N ALA A 54 -14.58 -6.23 0.99
CA ALA A 54 -13.95 -5.75 -0.24
C ALA A 54 -12.96 -4.64 0.03
N VAL A 55 -11.94 -4.55 -0.81
CA VAL A 55 -11.08 -3.37 -0.93
C VAL A 55 -11.04 -2.97 -2.40
N THR A 56 -11.16 -1.68 -2.66
CA THR A 56 -11.25 -1.12 -4.00
C THR A 56 -10.20 -0.05 -4.21
N ILE A 57 -9.52 -0.10 -5.34
CA ILE A 57 -8.67 0.98 -5.84
C ILE A 57 -9.34 1.55 -7.08
N GLU A 58 -9.76 2.81 -7.03
CA GLU A 58 -10.28 3.51 -8.20
C GLU A 58 -9.11 3.82 -9.15
N PRO A 59 -9.17 3.38 -10.42
CA PRO A 59 -7.99 3.34 -11.29
C PRO A 59 -7.69 4.67 -12.00
N VAL A 60 -7.49 5.73 -11.23
CA VAL A 60 -7.26 7.08 -11.75
C VAL A 60 -6.56 7.94 -10.68
N VAL A 61 -5.77 8.91 -11.11
CA VAL A 61 -5.23 9.93 -10.20
C VAL A 61 -6.40 10.66 -9.53
N GLY A 62 -6.35 10.80 -8.21
CA GLY A 62 -7.44 11.33 -7.40
C GLY A 62 -8.45 10.27 -6.97
N GLY A 63 -8.33 9.04 -7.47
CA GLY A 63 -9.19 7.92 -7.09
C GLY A 63 -9.00 7.50 -5.63
N ARG A 64 -10.04 6.90 -5.06
CA ARG A 64 -10.03 6.43 -3.68
C ARG A 64 -9.47 5.01 -3.58
N VAL A 65 -8.78 4.76 -2.49
CA VAL A 65 -8.46 3.41 -2.02
C VAL A 65 -9.28 3.21 -0.74
N TYR A 66 -10.17 2.23 -0.72
CA TYR A 66 -11.09 2.08 0.42
C TYR A 66 -11.56 0.65 0.61
N GLU A 67 -11.94 0.33 1.83
CA GLU A 67 -12.59 -0.93 2.17
C GLU A 67 -14.08 -0.74 2.37
N ALA A 68 -14.84 -1.82 2.24
CA ALA A 68 -16.29 -1.81 2.43
C ALA A 68 -16.75 -3.05 3.19
N THR A 69 -17.86 -2.89 3.91
CA THR A 69 -18.60 -3.97 4.56
C THR A 69 -19.80 -4.37 3.71
N ALA A 70 -20.42 -5.51 4.02
CA ALA A 70 -21.59 -6.00 3.28
C ALA A 70 -22.81 -5.08 3.42
N ASP A 71 -22.91 -4.34 4.54
CA ASP A 71 -23.99 -3.37 4.79
C ASP A 71 -23.71 -1.96 4.26
N GLY A 72 -22.60 -1.78 3.50
CA GLY A 72 -22.32 -0.53 2.78
C GLY A 72 -21.51 0.50 3.54
N ARG A 73 -20.98 0.19 4.72
CA ARG A 73 -20.02 1.08 5.40
C ARG A 73 -18.69 1.04 4.66
N THR A 74 -18.03 2.19 4.55
CA THR A 74 -16.72 2.30 3.90
C THR A 74 -15.72 3.01 4.79
N SER A 75 -14.43 2.74 4.57
CA SER A 75 -13.34 3.45 5.21
C SER A 75 -12.23 3.69 4.20
N ASP A 76 -11.81 4.94 4.05
CA ASP A 76 -10.77 5.32 3.11
C ASP A 76 -9.40 4.92 3.66
N TRP A 77 -8.57 4.34 2.79
CA TRP A 77 -7.17 4.06 3.07
C TRP A 77 -6.23 5.10 2.48
N GLY A 78 -6.67 5.79 1.42
CA GLY A 78 -5.86 6.79 0.76
C GLY A 78 -6.43 7.25 -0.57
N THR A 79 -5.60 7.99 -1.28
CA THR A 79 -5.90 8.58 -2.59
C THR A 79 -4.76 8.28 -3.55
N ILE A 80 -5.08 7.92 -4.78
CA ILE A 80 -4.10 7.68 -5.84
C ILE A 80 -3.45 9.01 -6.25
N THR A 81 -2.12 9.07 -6.23
CA THR A 81 -1.34 10.23 -6.65
C THR A 81 -0.59 10.00 -7.97
N GLU A 82 -0.28 8.75 -8.29
CA GLU A 82 0.28 8.36 -9.60
C GLU A 82 -0.38 7.07 -10.06
N TRP A 83 -0.67 7.01 -11.35
CA TRP A 83 -1.29 5.85 -11.97
C TRP A 83 -0.69 5.62 -13.35
N GLN A 84 0.24 4.67 -13.45
CA GLN A 84 0.93 4.30 -14.68
C GLN A 84 0.80 2.77 -14.87
N PRO A 85 -0.24 2.31 -15.58
CA PRO A 85 -0.52 0.87 -15.71
C PRO A 85 0.70 0.07 -16.17
N GLY A 86 0.97 -1.01 -15.46
CA GLY A 86 2.11 -1.89 -15.72
C GLY A 86 3.47 -1.34 -15.26
N GLU A 87 3.54 -0.12 -14.76
CA GLU A 87 4.81 0.52 -14.42
C GLU A 87 4.87 1.01 -12.98
N ARG A 88 3.92 1.86 -12.57
CA ARG A 88 4.01 2.54 -11.28
C ARG A 88 2.66 2.95 -10.72
N LEU A 89 2.53 2.81 -9.41
CA LEU A 89 1.39 3.25 -8.62
C LEU A 89 1.92 4.03 -7.42
N ALA A 90 1.32 5.16 -7.10
CA ALA A 90 1.57 5.84 -5.84
C ALA A 90 0.25 6.26 -5.20
N MET A 91 0.18 6.18 -3.89
CA MET A 91 -1.02 6.52 -3.14
C MET A 91 -0.67 7.03 -1.75
N THR A 92 -1.47 7.97 -1.26
CA THR A 92 -1.44 8.31 0.16
C THR A 92 -1.97 7.13 0.97
N TRP A 93 -1.59 7.01 2.25
CA TRP A 93 -1.90 5.80 3.00
C TRP A 93 -2.21 6.13 4.45
N HIS A 94 -3.48 5.92 4.84
CA HIS A 94 -3.93 6.24 6.20
C HIS A 94 -5.04 5.32 6.73
N PRO A 95 -4.95 3.99 6.56
CA PRO A 95 -6.02 3.09 7.07
C PRO A 95 -6.21 3.29 8.57
N GLY A 96 -7.45 3.61 8.98
CA GLY A 96 -7.78 3.85 10.37
C GLY A 96 -7.40 5.22 10.91
N ASP A 97 -6.77 6.08 10.10
CA ASP A 97 -6.36 7.43 10.46
C ASP A 97 -7.06 8.49 9.61
N GLU A 98 -6.97 9.74 10.02
CA GLU A 98 -7.40 10.87 9.21
C GLU A 98 -6.42 11.13 8.06
N SER A 99 -6.89 11.79 7.00
CA SER A 99 -6.07 12.03 5.81
C SER A 99 -4.85 12.92 6.05
N ASP A 100 -4.85 13.76 7.09
CA ASP A 100 -3.71 14.59 7.46
C ASP A 100 -2.57 13.78 8.10
N LEU A 101 -2.83 12.53 8.48
CA LEU A 101 -1.82 11.59 8.97
C LEU A 101 -1.36 10.61 7.89
N ALA A 102 -1.68 10.87 6.63
CA ALA A 102 -1.32 9.97 5.55
C ALA A 102 0.19 9.92 5.32
N THR A 103 0.67 8.71 5.14
CA THR A 103 2.01 8.41 4.62
C THR A 103 1.92 8.21 3.10
N LEU A 104 3.00 7.82 2.44
CA LEU A 104 3.04 7.60 1.00
C LEU A 104 3.52 6.19 0.69
N VAL A 105 2.75 5.47 -0.12
CA VAL A 105 3.12 4.15 -0.64
C VAL A 105 3.35 4.27 -2.14
N GLU A 106 4.53 3.84 -2.59
CA GLU A 106 4.92 3.83 -3.99
C GLU A 106 5.27 2.41 -4.40
N VAL A 107 4.68 1.92 -5.49
CA VAL A 107 4.91 0.57 -5.98
C VAL A 107 5.38 0.64 -7.43
N THR A 108 6.52 0.06 -7.72
CA THR A 108 7.14 0.04 -9.04
C THR A 108 7.17 -1.39 -9.57
N PHE A 109 6.75 -1.55 -10.83
CA PHE A 109 6.70 -2.84 -11.53
C PHE A 109 7.74 -2.80 -12.64
N SER A 110 8.74 -3.66 -12.56
CA SER A 110 9.80 -3.75 -13.57
C SER A 110 9.90 -5.17 -14.12
N GLU A 111 10.34 -5.28 -15.37
CA GLU A 111 10.49 -6.56 -16.01
C GLU A 111 11.65 -7.33 -15.40
N ALA A 112 11.41 -8.60 -15.03
CA ALA A 112 12.44 -9.51 -14.58
C ALA A 112 13.07 -10.25 -15.78
N SER A 113 14.27 -10.77 -15.59
CA SER A 113 15.03 -11.44 -16.66
C SER A 113 14.35 -12.68 -17.25
N ASP A 114 13.42 -13.28 -16.52
CA ASP A 114 12.66 -14.48 -16.94
C ASP A 114 11.30 -14.15 -17.59
N GLY A 115 11.03 -12.86 -17.87
CA GLY A 115 9.76 -12.41 -18.43
C GLY A 115 8.68 -12.15 -17.37
N GLY A 116 8.97 -12.40 -16.11
CA GLY A 116 8.11 -12.06 -15.00
C GLY A 116 8.25 -10.61 -14.58
N THR A 117 7.81 -10.29 -13.40
CA THR A 117 7.80 -8.92 -12.87
C THR A 117 8.43 -8.85 -11.48
N HIS A 118 9.31 -7.88 -11.30
CA HIS A 118 9.84 -7.50 -10.00
C HIS A 118 8.99 -6.34 -9.47
N VAL A 119 8.45 -6.50 -8.26
CA VAL A 119 7.58 -5.52 -7.62
C VAL A 119 8.29 -4.94 -6.40
N ASP A 120 8.56 -3.64 -6.44
CA ASP A 120 9.20 -2.91 -5.36
C ASP A 120 8.20 -1.97 -4.70
N LEU A 121 8.05 -2.10 -3.38
CA LEU A 121 7.21 -1.23 -2.57
C LEU A 121 8.08 -0.36 -1.68
N LEU A 122 7.80 0.94 -1.70
CA LEU A 122 8.44 1.95 -0.87
C LEU A 122 7.37 2.67 -0.06
N HIS A 123 7.54 2.71 1.27
CA HIS A 123 6.61 3.38 2.17
C HIS A 123 7.35 4.42 2.98
N THR A 124 7.00 5.69 2.79
CA THR A 124 7.69 6.86 3.34
C THR A 124 6.71 7.85 3.96
N GLY A 125 7.22 8.97 4.47
CA GLY A 125 6.38 10.03 5.03
C GLY A 125 5.99 9.82 6.48
N TRP A 126 6.73 9.02 7.23
CA TRP A 126 6.43 8.65 8.60
C TRP A 126 6.46 9.81 9.59
N ALA A 127 7.14 10.91 9.25
CA ALA A 127 7.28 12.06 10.14
C ALA A 127 5.93 12.68 10.56
N VAL A 128 4.87 12.51 9.77
CA VAL A 128 3.52 12.99 10.10
C VAL A 128 2.98 12.36 11.41
N HIS A 129 3.50 11.19 11.79
CA HIS A 129 3.09 10.51 13.02
C HIS A 129 3.87 10.96 14.26
N GLY A 130 4.82 11.88 14.12
CA GLY A 130 5.56 12.43 15.25
C GLY A 130 6.25 11.37 16.09
N ALA A 131 5.94 11.32 17.38
CA ALA A 131 6.54 10.37 18.32
C ALA A 131 6.26 8.90 17.98
N ASP A 132 5.18 8.61 17.26
CA ASP A 132 4.79 7.24 16.88
C ASP A 132 5.42 6.78 15.57
N ALA A 133 6.14 7.65 14.87
CA ALA A 133 6.67 7.37 13.53
C ALA A 133 7.54 6.11 13.48
N ALA A 134 8.47 5.95 14.41
CA ALA A 134 9.37 4.81 14.44
C ALA A 134 8.63 3.49 14.68
N ALA A 135 7.68 3.46 15.61
CA ALA A 135 6.90 2.27 15.92
C ALA A 135 6.00 1.87 14.75
N ARG A 136 5.34 2.84 14.12
CA ARG A 136 4.49 2.58 12.96
C ARG A 136 5.28 2.08 11.76
N ALA A 137 6.43 2.69 11.47
CA ALA A 137 7.30 2.23 10.40
C ALA A 137 7.79 0.80 10.64
N ALA A 138 8.15 0.47 11.88
CA ALA A 138 8.60 -0.89 12.23
C ALA A 138 7.49 -1.92 12.02
N ASP A 139 6.24 -1.60 12.36
CA ASP A 139 5.09 -2.48 12.13
C ASP A 139 4.90 -2.77 10.62
N TYR A 140 4.99 -1.76 9.78
CA TYR A 140 4.86 -1.93 8.34
C TYR A 140 6.07 -2.64 7.73
N GLN A 141 7.27 -2.45 8.28
CA GLN A 141 8.45 -3.19 7.81
C GLN A 141 8.29 -4.69 8.02
N GLN A 142 7.56 -5.10 9.04
CA GLN A 142 7.19 -6.49 9.29
C GLN A 142 5.96 -6.93 8.49
N GLY A 143 5.01 -6.04 8.28
CA GLY A 143 3.73 -6.35 7.65
C GLY A 143 3.80 -6.49 6.13
N TRP A 144 4.51 -5.59 5.44
CA TRP A 144 4.56 -5.62 3.98
C TRP A 144 5.10 -6.92 3.38
N PRO A 145 6.15 -7.56 3.93
CA PRO A 145 6.60 -8.85 3.40
C PRO A 145 5.51 -9.94 3.44
N VAL A 146 4.70 -9.97 4.47
CA VAL A 146 3.58 -10.92 4.59
C VAL A 146 2.50 -10.63 3.54
N LEU A 147 2.17 -9.35 3.34
CA LEU A 147 1.19 -8.92 2.35
C LEU A 147 1.67 -9.21 0.93
N LEU A 148 2.92 -8.90 0.61
CA LEU A 148 3.49 -9.18 -0.70
C LEU A 148 3.64 -10.68 -0.97
N GLU A 149 3.87 -11.49 0.05
CA GLU A 149 3.83 -12.95 -0.09
C GLU A 149 2.45 -13.43 -0.50
N GLY A 150 1.38 -12.88 0.08
CA GLY A 150 0.00 -13.14 -0.32
C GLY A 150 -0.27 -12.77 -1.77
N PHE A 151 0.23 -11.62 -2.20
CA PHE A 151 0.17 -11.19 -3.59
C PHE A 151 0.91 -12.19 -4.52
N ALA A 152 2.11 -12.58 -4.15
CA ALA A 152 2.91 -13.52 -4.95
C ALA A 152 2.23 -14.89 -5.08
N LYS A 153 1.56 -15.37 -4.03
CA LYS A 153 0.80 -16.63 -4.08
C LYS A 153 -0.42 -16.56 -4.98
N ALA A 154 -1.02 -15.39 -5.13
CA ALA A 154 -2.16 -15.16 -6.02
C ALA A 154 -1.74 -14.98 -7.48
N ALA A 155 -0.47 -14.70 -7.70
CA ALA A 155 0.07 -14.46 -9.04
C ALA A 155 0.24 -15.75 -9.87
#